data_12493285634e008fefe7bb63694a659b
#
_entry.id   12493285634e008fefe7bb63694a659b
#
_cell.length_a   1.000
_cell.length_b   1.000
_cell.length_c   1.000
_cell.angle_alpha   90.00
_cell.angle_beta   90.00
_cell.angle_gamma   90.00
#
_symmetry.space_group_name_H-M   'P 1'
#
loop_
_entity.id
_entity.type
_entity.pdbx_description
1 polymer ?
#
loop_
_entity_poly.entity_id
_entity_poly.type
_entity_poly.pdbx_seq_one_letter_code
_entity_poly.pdbx_strand_id
1 'polypeptide(L)'
;MVRGRLIAAAVAAALLVGVGHGASAAPRAASAGVFTGYAFDACTAPSQTALTAWLASAYRALGIYIGGVNRACANANLNSTWVSSTLNSGWSLLPLYVGLQAPCVSQSGLQKISTTPATATTQGQSAATDAIARAGALGLPGGSPIYADVEGYALGNATCTKAVQSFVTGWTSTLRASGYVAGVYGSAASTMRDVAALGSSIPDAGWIANWNGVESVFGDAYVSDSVWANHQRIHQYKGGHNETWGGATINIDSNVADGPVVGGSASAPPPPRRRRHR
;
A
#
# COMPACT_ATOMS: atom_id res chain seq x y z
N MET A 1 27.87 -22.83 -88.18
CA MET A 1 28.46 -23.35 -86.92
C MET A 1 28.48 -22.22 -85.94
N VAL A 2 27.51 -22.20 -85.04
CA VAL A 2 27.41 -21.18 -83.99
C VAL A 2 27.46 -21.92 -82.66
N ARG A 3 28.49 -21.67 -81.86
CA ARG A 3 28.70 -22.24 -80.54
C ARG A 3 27.92 -21.40 -79.45
N GLY A 4 26.87 -21.97 -78.87
CA GLY A 4 26.20 -21.38 -77.73
C GLY A 4 27.01 -21.53 -76.48
N ARG A 5 27.23 -20.43 -75.74
CA ARG A 5 27.78 -20.41 -74.38
C ARG A 5 26.59 -20.43 -73.34
N LEU A 6 26.57 -21.47 -72.52
CA LEU A 6 25.72 -21.56 -71.36
C LEU A 6 26.29 -20.68 -70.23
N ILE A 7 25.53 -19.71 -69.73
CA ILE A 7 25.88 -18.91 -68.56
C ILE A 7 25.13 -19.57 -67.36
N ALA A 8 25.89 -20.10 -66.45
CA ALA A 8 25.36 -20.61 -65.20
C ALA A 8 25.18 -19.42 -64.22
N ALA A 9 23.94 -19.17 -63.80
CA ALA A 9 23.58 -18.20 -62.77
C ALA A 9 23.70 -18.87 -61.41
N ALA A 10 24.62 -18.40 -60.54
CA ALA A 10 24.71 -18.82 -59.15
C ALA A 10 23.71 -17.98 -58.32
N VAL A 11 22.74 -18.64 -57.71
CA VAL A 11 21.81 -18.03 -56.75
C VAL A 11 22.46 -18.06 -55.38
N ALA A 12 22.88 -16.89 -54.88
CA ALA A 12 23.34 -16.74 -53.50
C ALA A 12 22.12 -16.59 -52.56
N ALA A 13 21.86 -17.59 -51.71
CA ALA A 13 20.87 -17.53 -50.66
C ALA A 13 21.44 -16.70 -49.50
N ALA A 14 20.92 -15.50 -49.26
CA ALA A 14 21.22 -14.69 -48.08
C ALA A 14 20.38 -15.17 -46.91
N LEU A 15 21.06 -15.77 -45.92
CA LEU A 15 20.45 -16.08 -44.60
C LEU A 15 20.31 -14.78 -43.82
N LEU A 16 19.07 -14.28 -43.73
CA LEU A 16 18.69 -13.21 -42.81
C LEU A 16 18.60 -13.78 -41.39
N VAL A 17 19.65 -13.57 -40.60
CA VAL A 17 19.61 -13.80 -39.13
C VAL A 17 18.78 -12.67 -38.54
N GLY A 18 17.52 -12.95 -38.24
CA GLY A 18 16.63 -12.05 -37.52
C GLY A 18 17.11 -11.86 -36.08
N VAL A 19 17.78 -10.73 -35.81
CA VAL A 19 18.08 -10.32 -34.44
C VAL A 19 16.74 -9.92 -33.80
N GLY A 20 16.17 -10.85 -33.01
CA GLY A 20 14.99 -10.57 -32.19
C GLY A 20 15.30 -9.45 -31.19
N HIS A 21 14.89 -8.24 -31.49
CA HIS A 21 14.87 -7.15 -30.51
C HIS A 21 13.83 -7.52 -29.46
N GLY A 22 14.29 -8.00 -28.32
CA GLY A 22 13.45 -8.11 -27.14
C GLY A 22 12.86 -6.74 -26.84
N ALA A 23 11.56 -6.57 -27.06
CA ALA A 23 10.85 -5.37 -26.68
C ALA A 23 10.98 -5.22 -25.16
N SER A 24 11.83 -4.27 -24.72
CA SER A 24 11.88 -3.85 -23.32
C SER A 24 10.50 -3.27 -23.01
N ALA A 25 9.77 -3.90 -22.08
CA ALA A 25 8.48 -3.37 -21.63
C ALA A 25 8.71 -1.93 -21.12
N ALA A 26 7.90 -0.98 -21.60
CA ALA A 26 7.97 0.38 -21.12
C ALA A 26 7.77 0.41 -19.60
N PRO A 27 8.48 1.28 -18.85
CA PRO A 27 8.29 1.41 -17.42
C PRO A 27 6.81 1.64 -17.09
N ARG A 28 6.28 0.84 -16.18
CA ARG A 28 4.89 1.00 -15.72
C ARG A 28 4.81 2.31 -14.96
N ALA A 29 4.03 3.27 -15.47
CA ALA A 29 3.76 4.50 -14.75
C ALA A 29 3.03 4.15 -13.44
N ALA A 30 3.38 4.83 -12.35
CA ALA A 30 2.62 4.74 -11.11
C ALA A 30 1.19 5.21 -11.40
N SER A 31 0.20 4.39 -11.12
CA SER A 31 -1.22 4.70 -11.29
C SER A 31 -2.00 4.18 -10.09
N ALA A 32 -3.05 4.88 -9.71
CA ALA A 32 -3.99 4.38 -8.72
C ALA A 32 -4.79 3.21 -9.29
N GLY A 33 -5.16 2.26 -8.44
CA GLY A 33 -5.98 1.11 -8.82
C GLY A 33 -6.53 0.40 -7.60
N VAL A 34 -7.29 -0.68 -7.85
CA VAL A 34 -7.75 -1.59 -6.80
C VAL A 34 -6.90 -2.85 -6.85
N PHE A 35 -6.59 -3.39 -5.70
CA PHE A 35 -5.91 -4.66 -5.54
C PHE A 35 -6.72 -5.59 -4.62
N THR A 36 -6.92 -6.82 -5.05
CA THR A 36 -7.54 -7.88 -4.25
C THR A 36 -6.54 -9.02 -4.08
N GLY A 37 -6.17 -9.34 -2.84
CA GLY A 37 -5.22 -10.42 -2.54
C GLY A 37 -4.40 -10.20 -1.28
N TYR A 38 -3.30 -10.96 -1.14
CA TYR A 38 -2.41 -10.84 0.02
C TYR A 38 -1.46 -9.66 -0.11
N ALA A 39 -1.37 -8.93 1.00
CA ALA A 39 -0.45 -7.82 1.19
C ALA A 39 0.33 -8.00 2.49
N PHE A 40 1.44 -7.32 2.65
CA PHE A 40 2.15 -7.21 3.91
C PHE A 40 2.62 -5.77 4.12
N ASP A 41 2.94 -5.42 5.35
CA ASP A 41 3.70 -4.23 5.64
C ASP A 41 4.92 -4.58 6.50
N ALA A 42 5.95 -3.75 6.40
CA ALA A 42 7.20 -3.91 7.13
C ALA A 42 7.74 -2.54 7.50
N CYS A 43 8.35 -2.42 8.68
CA CYS A 43 8.82 -1.15 9.21
C CYS A 43 9.78 -0.41 8.26
N THR A 44 10.59 -1.14 7.50
CA THR A 44 11.49 -0.59 6.48
C THR A 44 11.17 -1.18 5.11
N ALA A 45 11.20 -0.35 4.07
CA ALA A 45 11.06 -0.81 2.69
C ALA A 45 12.12 -1.89 2.38
N PRO A 46 11.73 -3.12 1.98
CA PRO A 46 12.66 -4.20 1.68
C PRO A 46 13.56 -3.85 0.49
N SER A 47 14.72 -4.48 0.38
CA SER A 47 15.58 -4.34 -0.81
C SER A 47 14.91 -4.92 -2.06
N GLN A 48 15.29 -4.45 -3.26
CA GLN A 48 14.79 -5.02 -4.52
C GLN A 48 15.12 -6.52 -4.65
N THR A 49 16.27 -6.95 -4.12
CA THR A 49 16.64 -8.38 -4.09
C THR A 49 15.67 -9.19 -3.23
N ALA A 50 15.30 -8.67 -2.04
CA ALA A 50 14.33 -9.33 -1.19
C ALA A 50 12.94 -9.38 -1.83
N LEU A 51 12.48 -8.27 -2.45
CA LEU A 51 11.20 -8.23 -3.16
C LEU A 51 11.15 -9.18 -4.36
N THR A 52 12.27 -9.34 -5.09
CA THR A 52 12.39 -10.31 -6.17
C THR A 52 12.26 -11.74 -5.63
N ALA A 53 12.94 -12.07 -4.54
CA ALA A 53 12.82 -13.37 -3.89
C ALA A 53 11.38 -13.63 -3.40
N TRP A 54 10.72 -12.60 -2.88
CA TRP A 54 9.35 -12.67 -2.36
C TRP A 54 8.27 -12.82 -3.43
N LEU A 55 8.60 -12.70 -4.72
CA LEU A 55 7.69 -13.10 -5.80
C LEU A 55 7.37 -14.61 -5.78
N ALA A 56 8.12 -15.42 -5.02
CA ALA A 56 7.78 -16.82 -4.72
C ALA A 56 6.60 -16.98 -3.74
N SER A 57 6.19 -15.91 -3.06
CA SER A 57 5.03 -15.89 -2.14
C SER A 57 3.71 -15.60 -2.87
N ALA A 58 2.61 -15.60 -2.11
CA ALA A 58 1.30 -15.12 -2.58
C ALA A 58 1.14 -13.59 -2.47
N TYR A 59 2.02 -12.90 -1.77
CA TYR A 59 1.94 -11.45 -1.58
C TYR A 59 2.23 -10.70 -2.89
N ARG A 60 1.43 -9.65 -3.20
CA ARG A 60 1.63 -8.77 -4.37
C ARG A 60 1.38 -7.29 -4.07
N ALA A 61 1.08 -6.95 -2.82
CA ALA A 61 1.04 -5.57 -2.36
C ALA A 61 1.83 -5.41 -1.08
N LEU A 62 2.42 -4.23 -0.85
CA LEU A 62 3.12 -3.95 0.38
C LEU A 62 2.89 -2.54 0.89
N GLY A 63 2.77 -2.41 2.21
CA GLY A 63 2.74 -1.16 2.94
C GLY A 63 4.12 -0.51 2.96
N ILE A 64 4.15 0.80 2.70
CA ILE A 64 5.37 1.62 2.74
C ILE A 64 5.15 2.85 3.60
N TYR A 65 6.01 3.09 4.57
CA TYR A 65 5.91 4.23 5.49
C TYR A 65 6.57 5.45 4.88
N ILE A 66 5.78 6.30 4.18
CA ILE A 66 6.28 7.41 3.38
C ILE A 66 6.74 8.63 4.20
N GLY A 67 6.28 8.74 5.46
CA GLY A 67 6.62 9.86 6.32
C GLY A 67 5.85 9.90 7.62
N GLY A 68 5.86 11.09 8.24
CA GLY A 68 5.17 11.39 9.48
C GLY A 68 6.11 11.57 10.68
N VAL A 69 5.67 12.39 11.64
CA VAL A 69 6.48 12.81 12.79
C VAL A 69 6.75 11.68 13.80
N ASN A 70 5.92 10.62 13.76
CA ASN A 70 6.05 9.46 14.64
C ASN A 70 6.56 8.20 13.90
N ARG A 71 7.02 8.32 12.64
CA ARG A 71 7.57 7.20 11.91
C ARG A 71 8.82 6.65 12.62
N ALA A 72 8.75 5.39 13.08
CA ALA A 72 9.79 4.77 13.91
C ALA A 72 11.04 4.36 13.13
N CYS A 73 10.89 3.77 11.93
CA CYS A 73 11.99 3.17 11.19
C CYS A 73 12.55 4.10 10.12
N ALA A 74 13.88 4.10 9.99
CA ALA A 74 14.54 4.67 8.83
C ALA A 74 14.19 3.84 7.57
N ASN A 75 13.96 4.52 6.43
CA ASN A 75 13.62 3.88 5.16
C ASN A 75 14.67 4.20 4.10
N ALA A 76 15.91 3.74 4.32
CA ALA A 76 17.05 4.02 3.45
C ALA A 76 16.84 3.57 1.99
N ASN A 77 16.08 2.52 1.78
CA ASN A 77 15.77 2.03 0.42
C ASN A 77 14.70 2.86 -0.28
N LEU A 78 13.80 3.52 0.47
CA LEU A 78 12.61 4.16 -0.08
C LEU A 78 12.94 5.49 -0.77
N ASN A 79 12.88 5.48 -2.09
CA ASN A 79 13.00 6.65 -2.97
C ASN A 79 12.21 6.40 -4.26
N SER A 80 12.14 7.38 -5.16
CA SER A 80 11.34 7.27 -6.40
C SER A 80 11.83 6.16 -7.34
N THR A 81 13.13 5.88 -7.37
CA THR A 81 13.69 4.76 -8.14
C THR A 81 13.25 3.42 -7.55
N TRP A 82 13.27 3.27 -6.23
CA TRP A 82 12.78 2.07 -5.56
C TRP A 82 11.30 1.85 -5.84
N VAL A 83 10.48 2.92 -5.76
CA VAL A 83 9.04 2.87 -6.05
C VAL A 83 8.80 2.39 -7.49
N SER A 84 9.44 3.03 -8.48
CA SER A 84 9.27 2.64 -9.88
C SER A 84 9.72 1.21 -10.16
N SER A 85 10.87 0.79 -9.61
CA SER A 85 11.38 -0.58 -9.75
C SER A 85 10.43 -1.61 -9.12
N THR A 86 9.88 -1.30 -7.95
CA THR A 86 8.93 -2.18 -7.25
C THR A 86 7.63 -2.35 -8.04
N LEU A 87 7.06 -1.25 -8.54
CA LEU A 87 5.87 -1.29 -9.39
C LEU A 87 6.13 -2.07 -10.70
N ASN A 88 7.28 -1.85 -11.34
CA ASN A 88 7.69 -2.56 -12.56
C ASN A 88 7.87 -4.07 -12.33
N SER A 89 8.25 -4.48 -11.12
CA SER A 89 8.37 -5.88 -10.72
C SER A 89 7.01 -6.57 -10.44
N GLY A 90 5.89 -5.84 -10.58
CA GLY A 90 4.53 -6.39 -10.38
C GLY A 90 3.99 -6.27 -8.96
N TRP A 91 4.65 -5.53 -8.08
CA TRP A 91 4.13 -5.17 -6.77
C TRP A 91 3.17 -3.99 -6.86
N SER A 92 2.22 -3.94 -5.92
CA SER A 92 1.41 -2.77 -5.63
C SER A 92 1.84 -2.16 -4.30
N LEU A 93 1.60 -0.86 -4.09
CA LEU A 93 2.03 -0.15 -2.90
C LEU A 93 0.85 0.44 -2.13
N LEU A 94 0.95 0.41 -0.81
CA LEU A 94 0.02 0.98 0.16
C LEU A 94 0.76 2.04 0.99
N PRO A 95 0.73 3.32 0.59
CA PRO A 95 1.45 4.38 1.28
C PRO A 95 0.85 4.72 2.64
N LEU A 96 1.63 4.56 3.72
CA LEU A 96 1.29 4.91 5.11
C LEU A 96 2.01 6.17 5.56
N TYR A 97 1.33 7.00 6.33
CA TYR A 97 1.88 8.21 6.94
C TYR A 97 1.64 8.19 8.45
N VAL A 98 2.72 7.99 9.24
CA VAL A 98 2.67 7.91 10.70
C VAL A 98 2.70 9.30 11.29
N GLY A 99 1.54 9.94 11.30
CA GLY A 99 1.34 11.30 11.79
C GLY A 99 1.25 11.39 13.30
N LEU A 100 0.55 12.43 13.77
CA LEU A 100 0.23 12.58 15.19
C LEU A 100 -0.68 11.43 15.64
N GLN A 101 -0.46 11.00 16.89
CA GLN A 101 -1.23 9.89 17.48
C GLN A 101 -2.32 10.37 18.43
N ALA A 102 -3.28 9.51 18.72
CA ALA A 102 -4.41 9.83 19.61
C ALA A 102 -3.94 10.42 20.95
N PRO A 103 -4.63 11.44 21.52
CA PRO A 103 -4.22 12.04 22.79
C PRO A 103 -4.12 11.03 23.94
N CYS A 104 -4.97 9.99 23.93
CA CYS A 104 -5.04 8.94 24.94
C CYS A 104 -4.30 7.65 24.58
N VAL A 105 -3.40 7.69 23.58
CA VAL A 105 -2.49 6.57 23.33
C VAL A 105 -1.60 6.34 24.55
N SER A 106 -1.43 5.07 24.94
CA SER A 106 -0.64 4.70 26.13
C SER A 106 0.88 4.84 25.91
N GLN A 107 1.34 4.71 24.66
CA GLN A 107 2.75 4.81 24.31
C GLN A 107 3.28 6.23 24.59
N SER A 108 4.37 6.31 25.33
CA SER A 108 5.08 7.56 25.63
C SER A 108 5.97 8.02 24.47
N GLY A 109 6.36 9.31 24.48
CA GLY A 109 7.29 9.86 23.49
C GLY A 109 6.67 10.21 22.13
N LEU A 110 5.43 9.85 21.86
CA LEU A 110 4.76 10.18 20.61
C LEU A 110 4.24 11.62 20.61
N GLN A 111 4.33 12.29 19.46
CA GLN A 111 3.64 13.53 19.22
C GLN A 111 2.14 13.25 19.04
N LYS A 112 1.29 14.05 19.70
CA LYS A 112 -0.13 13.76 19.84
C LYS A 112 -1.01 14.82 19.18
N ILE A 113 -2.19 14.37 18.75
CA ILE A 113 -3.29 15.21 18.27
C ILE A 113 -3.77 16.09 19.43
N SER A 114 -4.08 17.34 19.15
CA SER A 114 -4.69 18.26 20.11
C SER A 114 -6.09 17.79 20.54
N THR A 115 -6.40 17.94 21.82
CA THR A 115 -7.75 17.69 22.33
C THR A 115 -8.77 18.78 21.93
N THR A 116 -8.30 19.93 21.39
CA THR A 116 -9.17 20.97 20.84
C THR A 116 -9.56 20.61 19.40
N PRO A 117 -10.84 20.38 19.09
CA PRO A 117 -11.27 19.90 17.77
C PRO A 117 -10.82 20.74 16.58
N ALA A 118 -10.90 22.08 16.68
CA ALA A 118 -10.45 22.97 15.61
C ALA A 118 -8.95 22.81 15.34
N THR A 119 -8.11 22.75 16.39
CA THR A 119 -6.67 22.53 16.28
C THR A 119 -6.38 21.15 15.71
N ALA A 120 -7.11 20.11 16.14
CA ALA A 120 -6.97 18.75 15.62
C ALA A 120 -7.28 18.69 14.11
N THR A 121 -8.31 19.39 13.65
CA THR A 121 -8.64 19.51 12.22
C THR A 121 -7.49 20.16 11.45
N THR A 122 -6.94 21.28 11.93
CA THR A 122 -5.79 21.94 11.31
C THR A 122 -4.55 21.04 11.29
N GLN A 123 -4.31 20.27 12.36
CA GLN A 123 -3.24 19.27 12.40
C GLN A 123 -3.43 18.18 11.34
N GLY A 124 -4.66 17.71 11.12
CA GLY A 124 -4.98 16.75 10.06
C GLY A 124 -4.72 17.31 8.67
N GLN A 125 -5.10 18.58 8.42
CA GLN A 125 -4.80 19.29 7.17
C GLN A 125 -3.29 19.41 6.91
N SER A 126 -2.53 19.80 7.94
CA SER A 126 -1.09 19.93 7.84
C SER A 126 -0.40 18.57 7.58
N ALA A 127 -0.85 17.51 8.26
CA ALA A 127 -0.36 16.15 8.06
C ALA A 127 -0.62 15.67 6.62
N ALA A 128 -1.82 15.92 6.09
CA ALA A 128 -2.16 15.58 4.70
C ALA A 128 -1.30 16.34 3.69
N THR A 129 -1.03 17.62 3.93
CA THR A 129 -0.16 18.46 3.08
C THR A 129 1.28 17.92 3.04
N ASP A 130 1.86 17.54 4.19
CA ASP A 130 3.19 16.91 4.23
C ASP A 130 3.18 15.53 3.55
N ALA A 131 2.13 14.71 3.77
CA ALA A 131 1.99 13.41 3.14
C ALA A 131 1.93 13.50 1.61
N ILE A 132 1.20 14.48 1.06
CA ILE A 132 1.14 14.76 -0.39
C ILE A 132 2.52 15.13 -0.93
N ALA A 133 3.25 16.00 -0.24
CA ALA A 133 4.60 16.39 -0.65
C ALA A 133 5.55 15.19 -0.68
N ARG A 134 5.48 14.31 0.32
CA ARG A 134 6.28 13.06 0.36
C ARG A 134 5.87 12.07 -0.71
N ALA A 135 4.58 11.90 -0.96
CA ALA A 135 4.07 11.07 -2.04
C ALA A 135 4.58 11.58 -3.40
N GLY A 136 4.52 12.89 -3.65
CA GLY A 136 5.07 13.52 -4.86
C GLY A 136 6.58 13.30 -5.03
N ALA A 137 7.36 13.42 -3.95
CA ALA A 137 8.81 13.15 -3.97
C ALA A 137 9.15 11.68 -4.28
N LEU A 138 8.25 10.75 -3.96
CA LEU A 138 8.36 9.34 -4.29
C LEU A 138 7.83 9.00 -5.70
N GLY A 139 7.27 9.97 -6.43
CA GLY A 139 6.66 9.75 -7.74
C GLY A 139 5.28 9.07 -7.67
N LEU A 140 4.58 9.17 -6.55
CA LEU A 140 3.21 8.70 -6.41
C LEU A 140 2.24 9.76 -6.95
N PRO A 141 1.47 9.47 -8.01
CA PRO A 141 0.64 10.47 -8.69
C PRO A 141 -0.64 10.79 -7.93
N GLY A 142 -1.34 11.83 -8.34
CA GLY A 142 -2.75 12.06 -7.96
C GLY A 142 -3.59 10.81 -8.23
N GLY A 143 -4.63 10.60 -7.42
CA GLY A 143 -5.42 9.38 -7.38
C GLY A 143 -4.81 8.25 -6.52
N SER A 144 -3.54 8.35 -6.13
CA SER A 144 -2.94 7.39 -5.18
C SER A 144 -3.63 7.45 -3.82
N PRO A 145 -3.82 6.29 -3.13
CA PRO A 145 -4.24 6.30 -1.74
C PRO A 145 -3.07 6.74 -0.84
N ILE A 146 -3.39 7.43 0.25
CA ILE A 146 -2.46 7.65 1.37
C ILE A 146 -3.23 7.37 2.65
N TYR A 147 -2.71 6.46 3.49
CA TYR A 147 -3.34 6.02 4.73
C TYR A 147 -2.74 6.76 5.92
N ALA A 148 -3.55 7.53 6.67
CA ALA A 148 -3.13 8.06 7.97
C ALA A 148 -3.03 6.89 8.95
N ASP A 149 -1.86 6.71 9.53
CA ASP A 149 -1.62 5.73 10.58
C ASP A 149 -1.91 6.37 11.95
N VAL A 150 -3.01 5.93 12.55
CA VAL A 150 -3.42 6.28 13.92
C VAL A 150 -3.60 5.01 14.72
N GLU A 151 -2.61 4.71 15.54
CA GLU A 151 -2.55 3.49 16.35
C GLU A 151 -3.69 3.36 17.35
N GLY A 152 -3.79 2.18 17.96
CA GLY A 152 -4.81 1.88 18.97
C GLY A 152 -4.67 2.76 20.22
N TYR A 153 -5.80 3.17 20.78
CA TYR A 153 -5.88 4.00 21.99
C TYR A 153 -6.97 3.53 22.95
N ALA A 154 -6.94 4.05 24.19
CA ALA A 154 -7.88 3.69 25.24
C ALA A 154 -9.31 4.09 24.86
N LEU A 155 -10.24 3.16 25.04
CA LEU A 155 -11.66 3.32 24.73
C LEU A 155 -12.40 4.12 25.80
N GLY A 156 -13.57 4.67 25.43
CA GLY A 156 -14.46 5.34 26.38
C GLY A 156 -14.08 6.80 26.72
N ASN A 157 -13.03 7.35 26.09
CA ASN A 157 -12.66 8.74 26.26
C ASN A 157 -13.22 9.60 25.11
N ALA A 158 -14.35 10.24 25.32
CA ALA A 158 -15.03 11.05 24.30
C ALA A 158 -14.18 12.20 23.76
N THR A 159 -13.31 12.81 24.60
CA THR A 159 -12.39 13.87 24.15
C THR A 159 -11.35 13.31 23.16
N CYS A 160 -10.82 12.12 23.44
CA CYS A 160 -9.89 11.44 22.57
C CYS A 160 -10.53 11.05 21.23
N THR A 161 -11.70 10.39 21.28
CA THR A 161 -12.49 10.06 20.08
C THR A 161 -12.73 11.29 19.21
N LYS A 162 -13.18 12.39 19.81
CA LYS A 162 -13.45 13.64 19.09
C LYS A 162 -12.20 14.24 18.46
N ALA A 163 -11.06 14.18 19.16
CA ALA A 163 -9.78 14.64 18.64
C ALA A 163 -9.35 13.85 17.39
N VAL A 164 -9.40 12.50 17.45
CA VAL A 164 -9.08 11.63 16.32
C VAL A 164 -10.03 11.88 15.14
N GLN A 165 -11.33 11.94 15.40
CA GLN A 165 -12.34 12.25 14.37
C GLN A 165 -12.09 13.59 13.69
N SER A 166 -11.76 14.64 14.45
CA SER A 166 -11.47 15.97 13.92
C SER A 166 -10.20 15.98 13.06
N PHE A 167 -9.15 15.30 13.52
CA PHE A 167 -7.91 15.12 12.76
C PHE A 167 -8.16 14.39 11.44
N VAL A 168 -8.84 13.25 11.48
CA VAL A 168 -9.16 12.46 10.28
C VAL A 168 -10.06 13.23 9.32
N THR A 169 -10.97 14.07 9.80
CA THR A 169 -11.79 14.96 8.97
C THR A 169 -10.91 15.96 8.20
N GLY A 170 -9.95 16.62 8.86
CA GLY A 170 -9.00 17.52 8.22
C GLY A 170 -8.10 16.82 7.21
N TRP A 171 -7.59 15.65 7.57
CA TRP A 171 -6.82 14.76 6.70
C TRP A 171 -7.59 14.42 5.42
N THR A 172 -8.80 13.88 5.57
CA THR A 172 -9.65 13.43 4.47
C THR A 172 -9.99 14.54 3.51
N SER A 173 -10.43 15.69 4.03
CA SER A 173 -10.81 16.83 3.21
C SER A 173 -9.64 17.37 2.38
N THR A 174 -8.45 17.42 2.95
CA THR A 174 -7.24 17.95 2.27
C THR A 174 -6.75 16.99 1.19
N LEU A 175 -6.70 15.69 1.46
CA LEU A 175 -6.32 14.70 0.44
C LEU A 175 -7.30 14.72 -0.75
N ARG A 176 -8.60 14.71 -0.48
CA ARG A 176 -9.63 14.78 -1.52
C ARG A 176 -9.52 16.05 -2.37
N ALA A 177 -9.34 17.20 -1.74
CA ALA A 177 -9.16 18.48 -2.44
C ALA A 177 -7.91 18.51 -3.33
N SER A 178 -6.91 17.69 -2.99
CA SER A 178 -5.66 17.53 -3.75
C SER A 178 -5.68 16.38 -4.75
N GLY A 179 -6.83 15.70 -4.91
CA GLY A 179 -7.00 14.60 -5.87
C GLY A 179 -6.38 13.28 -5.45
N TYR A 180 -6.11 13.07 -4.15
CA TYR A 180 -5.67 11.80 -3.58
C TYR A 180 -6.83 11.03 -2.94
N VAL A 181 -6.72 9.71 -2.85
CA VAL A 181 -7.66 8.87 -2.10
C VAL A 181 -7.27 8.90 -0.62
N ALA A 182 -8.19 9.34 0.23
CA ALA A 182 -7.96 9.45 1.65
C ALA A 182 -8.18 8.09 2.33
N GLY A 183 -7.12 7.48 2.86
CA GLY A 183 -7.15 6.28 3.66
C GLY A 183 -6.91 6.55 5.14
N VAL A 184 -7.30 5.59 5.97
CA VAL A 184 -6.97 5.54 7.39
C VAL A 184 -6.60 4.11 7.78
N TYR A 185 -5.53 3.96 8.57
CA TYR A 185 -5.09 2.73 9.22
C TYR A 185 -5.23 2.88 10.73
N GLY A 186 -5.59 1.80 11.40
CA GLY A 186 -5.56 1.75 12.86
C GLY A 186 -6.27 0.54 13.45
N SER A 187 -6.23 0.46 14.78
CA SER A 187 -6.89 -0.62 15.51
C SER A 187 -8.39 -0.65 15.26
N ALA A 188 -8.92 -1.83 14.96
CA ALA A 188 -10.34 -2.07 14.73
C ALA A 188 -11.19 -1.57 15.88
N ALA A 189 -10.80 -1.90 17.12
CA ALA A 189 -11.58 -1.61 18.34
C ALA A 189 -11.63 -0.12 18.72
N SER A 190 -10.68 0.70 18.27
CA SER A 190 -10.62 2.13 18.60
C SER A 190 -10.72 3.00 17.34
N THR A 191 -9.60 3.23 16.67
CA THR A 191 -9.48 4.14 15.53
C THR A 191 -10.51 3.86 14.45
N MET A 192 -10.58 2.61 13.98
CA MET A 192 -11.44 2.26 12.84
C MET A 192 -12.93 2.34 13.20
N ARG A 193 -13.32 1.87 14.39
CA ARG A 193 -14.67 2.02 14.89
C ARG A 193 -15.10 3.48 15.02
N ASP A 194 -14.23 4.32 15.62
CA ASP A 194 -14.55 5.73 15.88
C ASP A 194 -14.56 6.55 14.59
N VAL A 195 -13.70 6.23 13.61
CA VAL A 195 -13.67 6.86 12.29
C VAL A 195 -14.84 6.39 11.41
N ALA A 196 -15.26 5.13 11.50
CA ALA A 196 -16.44 4.61 10.80
C ALA A 196 -17.73 5.38 11.14
N ALA A 197 -17.77 6.03 12.29
CA ALA A 197 -18.90 6.85 12.74
C ALA A 197 -18.93 8.28 12.17
N LEU A 198 -17.97 8.68 11.29
CA LEU A 198 -17.86 10.05 10.74
C LEU A 198 -18.90 10.41 9.68
N GLY A 199 -19.75 9.47 9.24
CA GLY A 199 -20.77 9.73 8.23
C GLY A 199 -20.15 10.21 6.90
N SER A 200 -20.54 11.39 6.41
CA SER A 200 -20.04 11.93 5.13
C SER A 200 -18.56 12.33 5.14
N SER A 201 -17.96 12.49 6.32
CA SER A 201 -16.54 12.82 6.48
C SER A 201 -15.65 11.59 6.62
N ILE A 202 -16.20 10.38 6.47
CA ILE A 202 -15.44 9.13 6.51
C ILE A 202 -14.38 9.12 5.40
N PRO A 203 -13.13 8.63 5.66
CA PRO A 203 -12.14 8.42 4.61
C PRO A 203 -12.63 7.49 3.50
N ASP A 204 -12.01 7.55 2.33
CA ASP A 204 -12.38 6.75 1.15
C ASP A 204 -12.05 5.26 1.32
N ALA A 205 -11.06 4.93 2.17
CA ALA A 205 -10.66 3.56 2.44
C ALA A 205 -10.22 3.35 3.90
N GLY A 206 -10.44 2.13 4.40
CA GLY A 206 -10.04 1.71 5.73
C GLY A 206 -9.05 0.55 5.71
N TRP A 207 -7.97 0.69 6.50
CA TRP A 207 -7.02 -0.39 6.76
C TRP A 207 -7.13 -0.81 8.23
N ILE A 208 -7.84 -1.90 8.44
CA ILE A 208 -8.32 -2.38 9.75
C ILE A 208 -7.25 -3.28 10.37
N ALA A 209 -6.64 -2.87 11.48
CA ALA A 209 -5.73 -3.72 12.25
C ALA A 209 -6.50 -4.48 13.33
N ASN A 210 -6.68 -5.78 13.11
CA ASN A 210 -7.23 -6.73 14.06
C ASN A 210 -6.53 -8.08 13.89
N TRP A 211 -5.59 -8.40 14.77
CA TRP A 211 -4.74 -9.59 14.68
C TRP A 211 -5.47 -10.86 15.13
N ASN A 212 -6.61 -11.12 14.52
CA ASN A 212 -7.51 -12.24 14.82
C ASN A 212 -7.21 -13.50 13.99
N GLY A 213 -6.25 -13.45 13.07
CA GLY A 213 -5.86 -14.57 12.20
C GLY A 213 -6.85 -14.86 11.07
N VAL A 214 -7.86 -14.01 10.86
CA VAL A 214 -8.90 -14.20 9.83
C VAL A 214 -8.47 -13.52 8.53
N GLU A 215 -8.20 -14.28 7.49
CA GLU A 215 -7.77 -13.80 6.18
C GLU A 215 -8.96 -13.30 5.34
N SER A 216 -9.71 -12.30 5.86
CA SER A 216 -10.88 -11.69 5.21
C SER A 216 -10.91 -10.20 5.50
N VAL A 217 -11.32 -9.39 4.53
CA VAL A 217 -11.55 -7.95 4.72
C VAL A 217 -12.90 -7.66 5.37
N PHE A 218 -13.78 -8.67 5.49
CA PHE A 218 -15.11 -8.58 6.08
C PHE A 218 -15.26 -9.47 7.32
N GLY A 219 -16.30 -9.21 8.12
CA GLY A 219 -16.60 -9.97 9.33
C GLY A 219 -15.87 -9.49 10.58
N ASP A 220 -15.33 -8.26 10.59
CA ASP A 220 -14.73 -7.66 11.78
C ASP A 220 -15.80 -7.33 12.83
N ALA A 221 -15.50 -7.59 14.10
CA ALA A 221 -16.45 -7.40 15.19
C ALA A 221 -16.73 -5.92 15.53
N TYR A 222 -15.83 -5.00 15.14
CA TYR A 222 -15.88 -3.59 15.49
C TYR A 222 -16.27 -2.69 14.33
N VAL A 223 -16.10 -3.17 13.09
CA VAL A 223 -16.33 -2.38 11.86
C VAL A 223 -17.35 -3.10 10.97
N SER A 224 -18.55 -2.52 10.86
CA SER A 224 -19.63 -3.08 10.04
C SER A 224 -19.19 -3.33 8.60
N ASP A 225 -19.63 -4.43 8.01
CA ASP A 225 -19.35 -4.78 6.61
C ASP A 225 -19.95 -3.80 5.58
N SER A 226 -20.90 -2.97 5.99
CA SER A 226 -21.46 -1.89 5.16
C SER A 226 -20.54 -0.68 5.00
N VAL A 227 -19.52 -0.55 5.87
CA VAL A 227 -18.56 0.56 5.82
C VAL A 227 -17.38 0.15 4.94
N TRP A 228 -16.97 0.99 4.01
CA TRP A 228 -15.90 0.70 3.03
C TRP A 228 -16.13 -0.59 2.23
N ALA A 229 -17.41 -0.89 1.87
CA ALA A 229 -17.80 -2.17 1.29
C ALA A 229 -17.32 -2.40 -0.16
N ASN A 230 -17.08 -1.33 -0.93
CA ASN A 230 -16.85 -1.40 -2.38
C ASN A 230 -15.37 -1.28 -2.72
N HIS A 231 -14.59 -2.34 -2.51
CA HIS A 231 -13.14 -2.33 -2.79
C HIS A 231 -12.40 -1.21 -2.06
N GLN A 232 -12.68 -1.04 -0.75
CA GLN A 232 -12.16 0.05 0.05
C GLN A 232 -11.54 -0.44 1.36
N ARG A 233 -11.26 -1.77 1.49
CA ARG A 233 -10.78 -2.38 2.73
C ARG A 233 -9.43 -3.05 2.58
N ILE A 234 -8.61 -2.91 3.62
CA ILE A 234 -7.46 -3.76 3.91
C ILE A 234 -7.64 -4.27 5.34
N HIS A 235 -7.28 -5.51 5.61
CA HIS A 235 -7.29 -6.09 6.94
C HIS A 235 -5.89 -6.62 7.29
N GLN A 236 -5.26 -6.03 8.30
CA GLN A 236 -4.05 -6.55 8.91
C GLN A 236 -4.46 -7.60 9.95
N TYR A 237 -4.36 -8.87 9.58
CA TYR A 237 -4.89 -9.97 10.37
C TYR A 237 -3.85 -10.63 11.29
N LYS A 238 -2.55 -10.34 11.09
CA LYS A 238 -1.47 -10.92 11.89
C LYS A 238 -0.32 -9.93 12.02
N GLY A 239 0.05 -9.59 13.25
CA GLY A 239 1.14 -8.68 13.58
C GLY A 239 2.52 -9.33 13.54
N GLY A 240 3.55 -8.56 13.81
CA GLY A 240 4.97 -8.79 13.69
C GLY A 240 5.48 -10.22 13.75
N HIS A 241 5.85 -10.81 12.61
CA HIS A 241 6.43 -12.14 12.53
C HIS A 241 7.37 -12.25 11.32
N ASN A 242 8.27 -13.23 11.38
CA ASN A 242 9.19 -13.49 10.28
C ASN A 242 8.58 -14.47 9.29
N GLU A 243 8.67 -14.13 7.99
CA GLU A 243 8.42 -15.06 6.89
C GLU A 243 9.62 -15.11 5.96
N THR A 244 9.82 -16.29 5.33
CA THR A 244 10.93 -16.52 4.39
C THR A 244 10.40 -17.01 3.06
N TRP A 245 10.68 -16.28 2.00
CA TRP A 245 10.30 -16.63 0.63
C TRP A 245 11.49 -16.45 -0.31
N GLY A 246 11.74 -17.42 -1.19
CA GLY A 246 12.87 -17.38 -2.12
C GLY A 246 14.24 -17.20 -1.44
N GLY A 247 14.38 -17.62 -0.17
CA GLY A 247 15.60 -17.48 0.62
C GLY A 247 15.78 -16.12 1.32
N ALA A 248 14.85 -15.17 1.18
CA ALA A 248 14.88 -13.89 1.88
C ALA A 248 13.88 -13.87 3.04
N THR A 249 14.33 -13.55 4.25
CA THR A 249 13.50 -13.40 5.45
C THR A 249 13.18 -11.93 5.67
N ILE A 250 11.89 -11.59 5.87
CA ILE A 250 11.42 -10.26 6.25
C ILE A 250 10.54 -10.41 7.50
N ASN A 251 10.66 -9.47 8.44
CA ASN A 251 9.69 -9.31 9.52
C ASN A 251 8.53 -8.47 9.00
N ILE A 252 7.32 -9.00 9.04
CA ILE A 252 6.14 -8.41 8.42
C ILE A 252 4.94 -8.43 9.36
N ASP A 253 3.98 -7.58 9.03
CA ASP A 253 2.58 -7.74 9.39
C ASP A 253 1.82 -8.25 8.15
N SER A 254 1.02 -9.32 8.31
CA SER A 254 0.28 -9.92 7.19
C SER A 254 -1.08 -9.27 7.01
N ASN A 255 -1.41 -9.00 5.75
CA ASN A 255 -2.65 -8.35 5.36
C ASN A 255 -3.37 -9.12 4.25
N VAL A 256 -4.68 -8.96 4.20
CA VAL A 256 -5.48 -9.16 2.99
C VAL A 256 -6.06 -7.82 2.56
N ALA A 257 -6.10 -7.58 1.27
CA ALA A 257 -6.59 -6.34 0.69
C ALA A 257 -7.71 -6.60 -0.30
N ASP A 258 -8.67 -5.71 -0.31
CA ASP A 258 -9.65 -5.47 -1.37
C ASP A 258 -9.89 -3.95 -1.38
N GLY A 259 -8.91 -3.22 -1.89
CA GLY A 259 -8.90 -1.77 -1.72
C GLY A 259 -7.90 -1.03 -2.62
N PRO A 260 -7.90 0.31 -2.49
CA PRO A 260 -7.08 1.17 -3.33
C PRO A 260 -5.59 1.05 -3.00
N VAL A 261 -4.79 0.98 -4.07
CA VAL A 261 -3.32 0.88 -4.05
C VAL A 261 -2.71 1.75 -5.14
N VAL A 262 -1.39 1.92 -5.10
CA VAL A 262 -0.61 2.39 -6.24
C VAL A 262 -0.15 1.18 -7.06
N GLY A 263 -0.37 1.20 -8.36
CA GLY A 263 0.11 0.14 -9.28
C GLY A 263 -0.88 -1.00 -9.54
N GLY A 264 -2.05 -1.02 -8.92
CA GLY A 264 -3.03 -2.11 -9.04
C GLY A 264 -3.56 -2.32 -10.46
N SER A 265 -3.35 -3.52 -11.00
CA SER A 265 -4.07 -4.15 -12.12
C SER A 265 -3.76 -5.64 -12.28
N ALA A 266 -3.23 -6.30 -11.26
CA ALA A 266 -3.06 -7.75 -11.27
C ALA A 266 -3.83 -8.35 -10.09
N SER A 267 -4.87 -9.13 -10.36
CA SER A 267 -5.35 -10.09 -9.38
C SER A 267 -4.18 -11.02 -9.02
N ALA A 268 -3.86 -11.10 -7.74
CA ALA A 268 -2.84 -12.03 -7.26
C ALA A 268 -3.23 -13.47 -7.67
N PRO A 269 -2.26 -14.33 -8.02
CA PRO A 269 -2.54 -15.74 -8.21
C PRO A 269 -3.13 -16.32 -6.92
N PRO A 270 -4.08 -17.28 -7.00
CA PRO A 270 -4.64 -17.90 -5.82
C PRO A 270 -3.52 -18.53 -4.96
N PRO A 271 -3.64 -18.50 -3.64
CA PRO A 271 -2.63 -19.05 -2.74
C PRO A 271 -2.43 -20.55 -3.05
N PRO A 272 -1.19 -21.06 -2.92
CA PRO A 272 -0.94 -22.49 -3.03
C PRO A 272 -1.79 -23.20 -1.97
N ARG A 273 -2.64 -24.14 -2.40
CA ARG A 273 -3.47 -24.94 -1.48
C ARG A 273 -2.54 -25.60 -0.44
N ARG A 274 -2.70 -25.22 0.82
CA ARG A 274 -2.04 -25.93 1.93
C ARG A 274 -2.39 -27.42 1.80
N ARG A 275 -1.40 -28.27 1.55
CA ARG A 275 -1.59 -29.70 1.66
C ARG A 275 -1.97 -29.99 3.12
N ARG A 276 -3.21 -30.41 3.35
CA ARG A 276 -3.59 -30.98 4.64
C ARG A 276 -2.77 -32.28 4.76
N HIS A 277 -1.79 -32.29 5.64
CA HIS A 277 -1.21 -33.57 6.09
C HIS A 277 -2.34 -34.29 6.82
N ARG A 278 -2.71 -35.47 6.25
CA ARG A 278 -3.55 -36.46 6.92
C ARG A 278 -2.74 -37.18 7.97
#